data_8b3b668a02af34def0edc655a2a18dff
#
_entry.id   8b3b668a02af34def0edc655a2a18dff
#
_cell.length_a   1.000
_cell.length_b   1.000
_cell.length_c   1.000
_cell.angle_alpha   90.00
_cell.angle_beta   90.00
_cell.angle_gamma   90.00
#
_symmetry.space_group_name_H-M   'P 1'
#
loop_
_entity.id
_entity.type
_entity.pdbx_description
1 polymer ?
#
loop_
_entity_poly.entity_id
_entity_poly.type
_entity_poly.pdbx_seq_one_letter_code
_entity_poly.pdbx_strand_id
1 'polypeptide(L)'
;MKYMLIHCVDEALEMSPDEVTEVEASLAAWIEDTVARGVNRHGSRLQPTSDATTVRMRDGEVLVADGPFAETKEQIAGYDVIECANLDEAIEVAAGHPTARVGTIEVRPFWAD
;
A
#
# COMPACT_ATOMS: atom_id res chain seq x y z
N MET A 1 -9.81 15.44 -5.17
CA MET A 1 -10.23 14.41 -4.20
C MET A 1 -9.01 13.60 -3.76
N LYS A 2 -9.02 13.19 -2.52
CA LYS A 2 -7.89 12.49 -1.93
C LYS A 2 -8.23 11.04 -1.68
N TYR A 3 -7.31 10.15 -2.04
CA TYR A 3 -7.48 8.70 -1.88
C TYR A 3 -6.25 8.10 -1.23
N MET A 4 -6.45 7.02 -0.47
CA MET A 4 -5.35 6.19 -0.03
C MET A 4 -5.30 4.95 -0.93
N LEU A 5 -4.12 4.67 -1.45
CA LEU A 5 -3.82 3.41 -2.12
C LEU A 5 -3.19 2.50 -1.07
N ILE A 6 -3.86 1.39 -0.79
CA ILE A 6 -3.40 0.42 0.20
C ILE A 6 -2.85 -0.78 -0.56
N HIS A 7 -1.53 -0.98 -0.47
CA HIS A 7 -0.84 -2.03 -1.22
C HIS A 7 -0.81 -3.31 -0.39
N CYS A 8 -1.41 -4.36 -0.91
CA CYS A 8 -1.49 -5.66 -0.25
C CYS A 8 -0.77 -6.72 -1.07
N VAL A 9 0.11 -7.47 -0.41
CA VAL A 9 0.88 -8.53 -1.05
C VAL A 9 0.90 -9.78 -0.19
N ASP A 10 1.06 -10.92 -0.83
CA ASP A 10 1.33 -12.19 -0.15
C ASP A 10 2.82 -12.21 0.21
N GLU A 11 3.13 -12.17 1.50
CA GLU A 11 4.52 -12.16 1.97
C GLU A 11 5.27 -13.45 1.64
N ALA A 12 4.55 -14.53 1.33
CA ALA A 12 5.13 -15.79 0.90
C ALA A 12 5.45 -15.82 -0.60
N LEU A 13 5.08 -14.78 -1.35
CA LEU A 13 5.37 -14.70 -2.77
C LEU A 13 6.89 -14.67 -3.00
N GLU A 14 7.35 -15.62 -3.82
CA GLU A 14 8.76 -15.67 -4.22
C GLU A 14 8.91 -15.07 -5.61
N MET A 15 9.89 -14.17 -5.74
CA MET A 15 10.23 -13.56 -7.01
C MET A 15 11.70 -13.81 -7.32
N SER A 16 12.00 -14.08 -8.61
CA SER A 16 13.38 -14.18 -9.06
C SER A 16 14.09 -12.82 -8.92
N PRO A 17 15.43 -12.79 -8.90
CA PRO A 17 16.17 -11.52 -8.90
C PRO A 17 15.80 -10.59 -10.05
N ASP A 18 15.53 -11.14 -11.24
CA ASP A 18 15.12 -10.35 -12.40
C ASP A 18 13.73 -9.74 -12.20
N GLU A 19 12.80 -10.50 -11.63
CA GLU A 19 11.46 -10.00 -11.31
C GLU A 19 11.52 -8.88 -10.26
N VAL A 20 12.36 -9.03 -9.23
CA VAL A 20 12.57 -8.00 -8.22
C VAL A 20 13.11 -6.72 -8.85
N THR A 21 14.11 -6.85 -9.72
CA THR A 21 14.69 -5.70 -10.42
C THR A 21 13.65 -4.98 -11.27
N GLU A 22 12.80 -5.74 -11.98
CA GLU A 22 11.73 -5.17 -12.79
C GLU A 22 10.70 -4.43 -11.95
N VAL A 23 10.28 -5.01 -10.82
CA VAL A 23 9.34 -4.38 -9.90
C VAL A 23 9.92 -3.09 -9.33
N GLU A 24 11.18 -3.09 -8.91
CA GLU A 24 11.84 -1.90 -8.38
C GLU A 24 11.95 -0.79 -9.42
N ALA A 25 12.27 -1.14 -10.67
CA ALA A 25 12.34 -0.17 -11.77
C ALA A 25 10.96 0.41 -12.08
N SER A 26 9.92 -0.43 -12.10
CA SER A 26 8.54 -0.01 -12.32
C SER A 26 8.06 0.91 -11.19
N LEU A 27 8.42 0.60 -9.96
CA LEU A 27 8.07 1.44 -8.80
C LEU A 27 8.72 2.81 -8.90
N ALA A 28 10.01 2.85 -9.22
CA ALA A 28 10.73 4.11 -9.37
C ALA A 28 10.10 4.99 -10.47
N ALA A 29 9.75 4.38 -11.61
CA ALA A 29 9.10 5.08 -12.71
C ALA A 29 7.71 5.60 -12.31
N TRP A 30 6.93 4.80 -11.57
CA TRP A 30 5.62 5.21 -11.10
C TRP A 30 5.71 6.39 -10.13
N ILE A 31 6.66 6.37 -9.20
CA ILE A 31 6.87 7.47 -8.25
C ILE A 31 7.26 8.73 -9.01
N GLU A 32 8.22 8.64 -9.94
CA GLU A 32 8.65 9.78 -10.73
C GLU A 32 7.48 10.40 -11.51
N ASP A 33 6.69 9.58 -12.18
CA ASP A 33 5.54 10.04 -12.95
C ASP A 33 4.48 10.70 -12.06
N THR A 34 4.09 10.06 -10.98
CA THR A 34 3.02 10.57 -10.11
C THR A 34 3.43 11.81 -9.34
N VAL A 35 4.70 11.93 -8.96
CA VAL A 35 5.24 13.15 -8.35
C VAL A 35 5.26 14.29 -9.38
N ALA A 36 5.73 14.02 -10.60
CA ALA A 36 5.77 15.01 -11.66
C ALA A 36 4.38 15.54 -12.03
N ARG A 37 3.38 14.66 -12.01
CA ARG A 37 1.96 15.03 -12.25
C ARG A 37 1.32 15.76 -11.08
N GLY A 38 2.00 15.86 -9.93
CA GLY A 38 1.44 16.47 -8.73
C GLY A 38 0.35 15.63 -8.05
N VAL A 39 0.24 14.36 -8.40
CA VAL A 39 -0.77 13.44 -7.87
C VAL A 39 -0.32 12.80 -6.55
N ASN A 40 0.94 12.39 -6.48
CA ASN A 40 1.47 11.72 -5.30
C ASN A 40 1.78 12.73 -4.19
N ARG A 41 1.19 12.54 -3.01
CA ARG A 41 1.38 13.44 -1.86
C ARG A 41 2.30 12.84 -0.81
N HIS A 42 2.18 11.55 -0.55
CA HIS A 42 2.99 10.85 0.44
C HIS A 42 2.85 9.35 0.24
N GLY A 43 3.89 8.60 0.53
CA GLY A 43 3.83 7.15 0.48
C GLY A 43 5.01 6.53 1.17
N SER A 44 4.86 5.29 1.57
CA SER A 44 5.94 4.53 2.19
C SER A 44 5.69 3.03 2.10
N ARG A 45 6.78 2.29 2.07
CA ARG A 45 6.75 0.85 2.35
C ARG A 45 6.64 0.65 3.85
N LEU A 46 6.03 -0.47 4.25
CA LEU A 46 5.99 -0.91 5.63
C LEU A 46 6.90 -2.12 5.82
N GLN A 47 7.42 -2.27 7.02
CA GLN A 47 8.15 -3.46 7.41
C GLN A 47 7.23 -4.69 7.32
N PRO A 48 7.78 -5.91 7.22
CA PRO A 48 6.95 -7.13 7.18
C PRO A 48 6.08 -7.27 8.43
N THR A 49 5.03 -8.07 8.33
CA THR A 49 4.10 -8.29 9.45
C THR A 49 4.77 -8.90 10.69
N SER A 50 5.93 -9.54 10.54
CA SER A 50 6.71 -10.02 11.68
C SER A 50 7.16 -8.88 12.61
N ASP A 51 7.22 -7.65 12.10
CA ASP A 51 7.57 -6.46 12.89
C ASP A 51 6.34 -5.68 13.35
N ALA A 52 5.15 -6.18 13.08
CA ALA A 52 3.91 -5.52 13.47
C ALA A 52 3.60 -5.74 14.95
N THR A 53 2.91 -4.78 15.54
CA THR A 53 2.38 -4.87 16.90
C THR A 53 0.92 -4.48 16.86
N THR A 54 0.06 -5.30 17.43
CA THR A 54 -1.37 -5.04 17.52
C THR A 54 -1.73 -4.59 18.93
N VAL A 55 -2.50 -3.52 19.02
CA VAL A 55 -2.92 -2.93 20.31
C VAL A 55 -4.44 -2.89 20.37
N ARG A 56 -4.99 -3.35 21.49
CA ARG A 56 -6.42 -3.28 21.79
C ARG A 56 -6.64 -2.74 23.20
N MET A 57 -7.72 -2.01 23.39
CA MET A 57 -8.23 -1.66 24.71
C MET A 57 -9.49 -2.47 24.94
N ARG A 58 -9.51 -3.27 26.01
CA ARG A 58 -10.67 -4.07 26.39
C ARG A 58 -10.85 -3.98 27.91
N ASP A 59 -12.04 -3.64 28.35
CA ASP A 59 -12.37 -3.55 29.79
C ASP A 59 -11.38 -2.67 30.56
N GLY A 60 -10.93 -1.58 29.94
CA GLY A 60 -9.98 -0.65 30.54
C GLY A 60 -8.52 -1.10 30.52
N GLU A 61 -8.23 -2.24 29.87
CA GLU A 61 -6.88 -2.77 29.78
C GLU A 61 -6.30 -2.64 28.37
N VAL A 62 -5.00 -2.31 28.30
CA VAL A 62 -4.25 -2.33 27.04
C VAL A 62 -3.77 -3.74 26.79
N LEU A 63 -4.18 -4.30 25.65
CA LEU A 63 -3.75 -5.62 25.20
C LEU A 63 -2.82 -5.43 24.01
N VAL A 64 -1.61 -5.95 24.13
CA VAL A 64 -0.57 -5.86 23.10
C VAL A 64 -0.22 -7.26 22.61
N ALA A 65 -0.19 -7.44 21.30
CA ALA A 65 0.19 -8.71 20.68
C ALA A 65 1.18 -8.45 19.54
N ASP A 66 2.14 -9.36 19.39
CA ASP A 66 3.04 -9.34 18.25
C ASP A 66 2.31 -9.80 16.99
N GLY A 67 2.64 -9.15 15.86
CA GLY A 67 2.07 -9.51 14.59
C GLY A 67 0.88 -8.65 14.19
N PRO A 68 0.32 -8.91 13.01
CA PRO A 68 -0.83 -8.16 12.49
C PRO A 68 -2.11 -8.55 13.22
N PHE A 69 -3.13 -7.68 13.17
CA PHE A 69 -4.41 -7.95 13.83
C PHE A 69 -5.16 -9.13 13.19
N ALA A 70 -4.85 -9.47 11.94
CA ALA A 70 -5.43 -10.59 11.22
C ALA A 70 -4.39 -11.25 10.33
N GLU A 71 -4.40 -12.58 10.29
CA GLU A 71 -3.54 -13.35 9.39
C GLU A 71 -4.32 -13.68 8.13
N THR A 72 -4.08 -12.88 7.08
CA THR A 72 -4.70 -13.07 5.77
C THR A 72 -3.63 -13.44 4.76
N LYS A 73 -4.03 -13.99 3.61
CA LYS A 73 -3.09 -14.38 2.57
C LYS A 73 -2.28 -13.17 2.08
N GLU A 74 -2.96 -12.06 1.82
CA GLU A 74 -2.31 -10.81 1.47
C GLU A 74 -2.33 -9.87 2.67
N GLN A 75 -1.21 -9.21 2.91
CA GLN A 75 -1.04 -8.29 4.02
C GLN A 75 -0.69 -6.90 3.47
N ILE A 76 -1.05 -5.87 4.23
CA ILE A 76 -0.71 -4.49 3.88
C ILE A 76 0.81 -4.33 3.95
N ALA A 77 1.42 -3.97 2.82
CA ALA A 77 2.87 -3.82 2.67
C ALA A 77 3.31 -2.38 2.45
N GLY A 78 2.36 -1.47 2.26
CA GLY A 78 2.67 -0.07 2.02
C GLY A 78 1.42 0.72 1.67
N TYR A 79 1.61 2.01 1.47
CA TYR A 79 0.51 2.88 1.10
C TYR A 79 1.02 4.08 0.29
N ASP A 80 0.11 4.71 -0.45
CA ASP A 80 0.33 6.02 -1.04
C ASP A 80 -0.92 6.86 -0.84
N VAL A 81 -0.72 8.14 -0.56
CA VAL A 81 -1.79 9.12 -0.53
C VAL A 81 -1.71 9.92 -1.84
N ILE A 82 -2.79 9.89 -2.60
CA ILE A 82 -2.85 10.60 -3.87
C ILE A 82 -3.98 11.63 -3.86
N GLU A 83 -3.82 12.67 -4.66
CA GLU A 83 -4.86 13.68 -4.88
C GLU A 83 -5.09 13.81 -6.37
N CYS A 84 -6.33 13.61 -6.80
CA CYS A 84 -6.69 13.56 -8.22
C CYS A 84 -8.14 14.03 -8.42
N ALA A 85 -8.56 14.09 -9.67
CA ALA A 85 -9.86 14.68 -10.02
C ALA A 85 -11.03 13.82 -9.54
N ASN A 86 -10.94 12.50 -9.68
CA ASN A 86 -12.03 11.57 -9.41
C ASN A 86 -11.53 10.13 -9.24
N LEU A 87 -12.46 9.22 -8.98
CA LEU A 87 -12.14 7.80 -8.80
C LEU A 87 -11.52 7.17 -10.06
N ASP A 88 -12.01 7.55 -11.25
CA ASP A 88 -11.45 6.98 -12.49
C ASP A 88 -9.97 7.29 -12.64
N GLU A 89 -9.56 8.50 -12.30
CA GLU A 89 -8.14 8.87 -12.29
C GLU A 89 -7.37 8.09 -11.21
N ALA A 90 -7.96 7.93 -10.02
CA ALA A 90 -7.35 7.15 -8.95
C ALA A 90 -7.11 5.69 -9.37
N ILE A 91 -8.07 5.10 -10.08
CA ILE A 91 -7.95 3.74 -10.61
C ILE A 91 -6.82 3.66 -11.65
N GLU A 92 -6.74 4.64 -12.56
CA GLU A 92 -5.68 4.70 -13.56
C GLU A 92 -4.30 4.79 -12.89
N VAL A 93 -4.18 5.65 -11.89
CA VAL A 93 -2.93 5.81 -11.13
C VAL A 93 -2.55 4.52 -10.41
N ALA A 94 -3.51 3.88 -9.72
CA ALA A 94 -3.27 2.62 -9.02
C ALA A 94 -2.88 1.50 -9.98
N ALA A 95 -3.52 1.42 -11.15
CA ALA A 95 -3.23 0.38 -12.13
C ALA A 95 -1.80 0.45 -12.69
N GLY A 96 -1.18 1.61 -12.65
CA GLY A 96 0.21 1.78 -13.07
C GLY A 96 1.24 1.36 -12.03
N HIS A 97 0.82 1.16 -10.78
CA HIS A 97 1.73 0.76 -9.71
C HIS A 97 2.03 -0.75 -9.82
N PRO A 98 3.30 -1.18 -9.65
CA PRO A 98 3.66 -2.59 -9.80
C PRO A 98 2.91 -3.55 -8.88
N THR A 99 2.47 -3.11 -7.68
CA THR A 99 1.68 -3.96 -6.79
C THR A 99 0.38 -4.44 -7.44
N ALA A 100 -0.19 -3.68 -8.36
CA ALA A 100 -1.41 -4.10 -9.07
C ALA A 100 -1.20 -5.39 -9.88
N ARG A 101 0.05 -5.69 -10.27
CA ARG A 101 0.38 -6.91 -11.02
C ARG A 101 0.74 -8.10 -10.13
N VAL A 102 1.37 -7.84 -8.97
CA VAL A 102 1.87 -8.92 -8.09
C VAL A 102 1.03 -9.12 -6.84
N GLY A 103 0.13 -8.20 -6.55
CA GLY A 103 -0.75 -8.24 -5.39
C GLY A 103 -2.05 -7.52 -5.68
N THR A 104 -2.54 -6.78 -4.72
CA THR A 104 -3.82 -6.06 -4.81
C THR A 104 -3.64 -4.65 -4.27
N ILE A 105 -4.28 -3.68 -4.90
CA ILE A 105 -4.34 -2.31 -4.37
C ILE A 105 -5.80 -1.99 -4.07
N GLU A 106 -6.06 -1.63 -2.81
CA GLU A 106 -7.36 -1.08 -2.44
C GLU A 106 -7.29 0.43 -2.57
N VAL A 107 -8.25 1.02 -3.27
CA VAL A 107 -8.38 2.47 -3.42
C VAL A 107 -9.50 2.94 -2.50
N ARG A 108 -9.15 3.73 -1.48
CA ARG A 108 -10.13 4.16 -0.49
C ARG A 108 -10.15 5.68 -0.37
N PRO A 109 -11.32 6.32 -0.59
CA PRO A 109 -11.40 7.78 -0.47
C PRO A 109 -11.28 8.22 0.98
N PHE A 110 -10.64 9.37 1.19
CA PHE A 110 -10.65 10.03 2.48
C PHE A 110 -11.99 10.75 2.66
N TRP A 111 -12.39 10.94 3.91
CA TRP A 111 -13.49 11.82 4.20
C TRP A 111 -13.19 13.22 3.68
N ALA A 112 -14.17 13.85 3.08
CA ALA A 112 -14.08 15.25 2.65
C ALA A 112 -14.58 16.12 3.80
N ASP A 113 -13.64 16.73 4.51
CA ASP A 113 -13.96 17.60 5.67
C ASP A 113 -14.11 19.07 5.26
#